data_35fdc1356c7ba118c54d4db68e9a514c
#
_entry.id   35fdc1356c7ba118c54d4db68e9a514c
#
_cell.length_a   1.000
_cell.length_b   1.000
_cell.length_c   1.000
_cell.angle_alpha   90.00
_cell.angle_beta   90.00
_cell.angle_gamma   90.00
#
_symmetry.space_group_name_H-M   'P 1'
#
loop_
_entity.id
_entity.type
_entity.pdbx_description
1 polymer ?
#
loop_
_entity_poly.entity_id
_entity_poly.type
_entity_poly.pdbx_seq_one_letter_code
_entity_poly.pdbx_strand_id
1 'polypeptide(L)'
;MIVGSIVKGATFAAAAAAVGYVALATDEGRAADADLFATVNRGHGPGADRLFAGVTELGSLYAVGAAAGAMAGLGRSRQATRAFAAAGATWLLGQGVKRLVDRPRPYDADPEGTRAMIAPPMGTSWPSSHPAVLSAFTTVAGRELGAGSIARAGLTTLGAAVAASRVYLGVHDPSDVASGFLMGRAVAAMWPRGRPG
;
A
#
# COMPACT_ATOMS: atom_id res chain seq x y z
N MET A 1 25.71 6.46 -5.51
CA MET A 1 24.54 6.13 -4.67
C MET A 1 23.23 6.74 -5.15
N ILE A 2 23.19 7.99 -5.63
CA ILE A 2 21.95 8.67 -6.11
C ILE A 2 21.37 7.96 -7.35
N VAL A 3 22.19 7.67 -8.36
CA VAL A 3 21.74 7.00 -9.60
C VAL A 3 21.06 5.66 -9.31
N GLY A 4 21.63 4.83 -8.46
CA GLY A 4 21.03 3.55 -8.10
C GLY A 4 19.68 3.67 -7.36
N SER A 5 19.48 4.75 -6.59
CA SER A 5 18.18 5.03 -5.94
C SER A 5 17.12 5.47 -6.94
N ILE A 6 17.50 6.29 -7.92
CA ILE A 6 16.60 6.74 -8.99
C ILE A 6 16.21 5.54 -9.88
N VAL A 7 17.16 4.73 -10.32
CA VAL A 7 16.89 3.54 -11.14
C VAL A 7 15.94 2.60 -10.41
N LYS A 8 16.20 2.29 -9.14
CA LYS A 8 15.34 1.43 -8.33
C LYS A 8 13.93 2.01 -8.16
N GLY A 9 13.83 3.31 -7.92
CA GLY A 9 12.53 3.98 -7.81
C GLY A 9 11.76 3.96 -9.13
N ALA A 10 12.42 4.23 -10.24
CA ALA A 10 11.83 4.15 -11.58
C ALA A 10 11.36 2.74 -11.93
N THR A 11 12.12 1.70 -11.54
CA THR A 11 11.71 0.30 -11.74
C THR A 11 10.41 -0.01 -10.98
N PHE A 12 10.30 0.39 -9.72
CA PHE A 12 9.07 0.18 -8.96
C PHE A 12 7.88 0.99 -9.52
N ALA A 13 8.12 2.21 -9.96
CA ALA A 13 7.08 3.03 -10.58
C ALA A 13 6.59 2.42 -11.90
N ALA A 14 7.51 1.97 -12.75
CA ALA A 14 7.18 1.26 -13.98
C ALA A 14 6.42 -0.04 -13.73
N ALA A 15 6.82 -0.82 -12.72
CA ALA A 15 6.10 -2.02 -12.32
C ALA A 15 4.68 -1.71 -11.82
N ALA A 16 4.50 -0.66 -11.01
CA ALA A 16 3.18 -0.22 -10.56
C ALA A 16 2.27 0.17 -11.74
N ALA A 17 2.82 0.93 -12.68
CA ALA A 17 2.10 1.34 -13.89
C ALA A 17 1.76 0.14 -14.80
N ALA A 18 2.69 -0.82 -14.97
CA ALA A 18 2.47 -2.01 -15.76
C ALA A 18 1.37 -2.91 -15.18
N VAL A 19 1.37 -3.13 -13.86
CA VAL A 19 0.29 -3.87 -13.18
C VAL A 19 -1.06 -3.19 -13.40
N GLY A 20 -1.13 -1.88 -13.21
CA GLY A 20 -2.35 -1.11 -13.45
C GLY A 20 -2.79 -1.19 -14.92
N TYR A 21 -1.86 -1.00 -15.86
CA TYR A 21 -2.16 -1.08 -17.29
C TYR A 21 -2.72 -2.45 -17.70
N VAL A 22 -2.04 -3.54 -17.30
CA VAL A 22 -2.51 -4.90 -17.64
C VAL A 22 -3.91 -5.14 -17.08
N ALA A 23 -4.15 -4.84 -15.81
CA ALA A 23 -5.43 -5.06 -15.16
C ALA A 23 -6.57 -4.17 -15.67
N LEU A 24 -6.27 -2.98 -16.20
CA LEU A 24 -7.29 -2.04 -16.65
C LEU A 24 -7.51 -2.08 -18.17
N ALA A 25 -6.47 -2.39 -18.96
CA ALA A 25 -6.49 -2.23 -20.40
C ALA A 25 -6.59 -3.57 -21.17
N THR A 26 -6.36 -4.73 -20.55
CA THR A 26 -6.43 -6.04 -21.23
C THR A 26 -7.56 -6.91 -20.66
N ASP A 27 -8.17 -7.74 -21.49
CA ASP A 27 -9.24 -8.66 -21.06
C ASP A 27 -8.69 -9.73 -20.11
N GLU A 28 -7.54 -10.29 -20.43
CA GLU A 28 -6.87 -11.29 -19.61
C GLU A 28 -6.49 -10.74 -18.23
N GLY A 29 -6.02 -9.50 -18.19
CA GLY A 29 -5.68 -8.83 -16.93
C GLY A 29 -6.91 -8.56 -16.07
N ARG A 30 -8.00 -8.11 -16.66
CA ARG A 30 -9.28 -7.92 -15.96
C ARG A 30 -9.83 -9.25 -15.42
N ALA A 31 -9.79 -10.31 -16.22
CA ALA A 31 -10.24 -11.64 -15.81
C ALA A 31 -9.40 -12.18 -14.65
N ALA A 32 -8.07 -12.11 -14.75
CA ALA A 32 -7.17 -12.55 -13.68
C ALA A 32 -7.35 -11.76 -12.38
N ASP A 33 -7.57 -10.44 -12.47
CA ASP A 33 -7.82 -9.57 -11.32
C ASP A 33 -9.15 -9.95 -10.63
N ALA A 34 -10.21 -10.18 -11.40
CA ALA A 34 -11.51 -10.61 -10.91
C ALA A 34 -11.47 -12.01 -10.27
N ASP A 35 -10.82 -12.98 -10.90
CA ASP A 35 -10.70 -14.35 -10.39
C ASP A 35 -9.93 -14.38 -9.06
N LEU A 36 -8.84 -13.63 -8.96
CA LEU A 36 -8.08 -13.53 -7.73
C LEU A 36 -8.88 -12.79 -6.64
N PHE A 37 -9.61 -11.72 -7.01
CA PHE A 37 -10.52 -11.05 -6.10
C PHE A 37 -11.56 -12.01 -5.53
N ALA A 38 -12.29 -12.72 -6.37
CA ALA A 38 -13.31 -13.68 -5.97
C ALA A 38 -12.74 -14.77 -5.02
N THR A 39 -11.53 -15.27 -5.31
CA THR A 39 -10.85 -16.27 -4.47
C THR A 39 -10.56 -15.73 -3.07
N VAL A 40 -10.12 -14.49 -2.94
CA VAL A 40 -9.73 -13.88 -1.67
C VAL A 40 -10.95 -13.37 -0.91
N ASN A 41 -11.94 -12.76 -1.58
CA ASN A 41 -13.09 -12.09 -0.96
C ASN A 41 -14.20 -13.05 -0.52
N ARG A 42 -14.20 -14.32 -0.95
CA ARG A 42 -15.26 -15.33 -0.63
C ARG A 42 -15.54 -15.54 0.85
N GLY A 43 -14.66 -15.11 1.74
CA GLY A 43 -14.76 -15.28 3.18
C GLY A 43 -14.14 -16.60 3.68
N HIS A 44 -13.52 -16.54 4.85
CA HIS A 44 -12.80 -17.67 5.46
C HIS A 44 -13.13 -17.81 6.96
N GLY A 45 -14.32 -17.33 7.33
CA GLY A 45 -14.88 -17.46 8.68
C GLY A 45 -14.56 -16.28 9.62
N PRO A 46 -15.25 -16.21 10.78
CA PRO A 46 -15.24 -15.04 11.68
C PRO A 46 -13.85 -14.69 12.26
N GLY A 47 -12.96 -15.69 12.38
CA GLY A 47 -11.57 -15.45 12.83
C GLY A 47 -10.76 -14.67 11.81
N ALA A 48 -10.84 -15.07 10.55
CA ALA A 48 -10.19 -14.36 9.44
C ALA A 48 -10.78 -12.96 9.26
N ASP A 49 -12.10 -12.82 9.37
CA ASP A 49 -12.80 -11.56 9.26
C ASP A 49 -12.27 -10.52 10.26
N ARG A 50 -12.16 -10.90 11.53
CA ARG A 50 -11.61 -10.04 12.58
C ARG A 50 -10.12 -9.74 12.37
N LEU A 51 -9.35 -10.73 11.95
CA LEU A 51 -7.92 -10.57 11.66
C LEU A 51 -7.71 -9.53 10.56
N PHE A 52 -8.36 -9.68 9.42
CA PHE A 52 -8.19 -8.77 8.29
C PHE A 52 -8.76 -7.38 8.56
N ALA A 53 -9.86 -7.27 9.32
CA ALA A 53 -10.37 -5.99 9.80
C ALA A 53 -9.38 -5.26 10.73
N GLY A 54 -8.65 -5.98 11.57
CA GLY A 54 -7.60 -5.40 12.41
C GLY A 54 -6.33 -5.05 11.61
N VAL A 55 -5.88 -5.95 10.74
CA VAL A 55 -4.66 -5.77 9.93
C VAL A 55 -4.78 -4.56 9.00
N THR A 56 -5.95 -4.31 8.42
CA THR A 56 -6.15 -3.20 7.48
C THR A 56 -5.85 -1.84 8.12
N GLU A 57 -6.16 -1.67 9.41
CA GLU A 57 -5.96 -0.40 10.13
C GLU A 57 -4.48 0.02 10.20
N LEU A 58 -3.55 -0.94 10.17
CA LEU A 58 -2.12 -0.67 10.16
C LEU A 58 -1.64 0.08 8.90
N GLY A 59 -2.43 0.07 7.83
CA GLY A 59 -2.18 0.83 6.60
C GLY A 59 -2.76 2.24 6.61
N SER A 60 -3.49 2.64 7.64
CA SER A 60 -4.08 3.97 7.74
C SER A 60 -3.02 5.04 8.05
N LEU A 61 -3.27 6.29 7.62
CA LEU A 61 -2.41 7.43 8.01
C LEU A 61 -2.39 7.65 9.53
N TYR A 62 -3.46 7.28 10.23
CA TYR A 62 -3.53 7.39 11.69
C TYR A 62 -2.58 6.40 12.37
N ALA A 63 -2.57 5.13 11.94
CA ALA A 63 -1.66 4.11 12.47
C ALA A 63 -0.20 4.45 12.16
N VAL A 64 0.08 4.91 10.93
CA VAL A 64 1.43 5.35 10.53
C VAL A 64 1.86 6.59 11.33
N GLY A 65 0.94 7.52 11.60
CA GLY A 65 1.18 8.68 12.46
C GLY A 65 1.47 8.28 13.91
N ALA A 66 0.69 7.34 14.46
CA ALA A 66 0.92 6.81 15.80
C ALA A 66 2.29 6.10 15.90
N ALA A 67 2.66 5.30 14.89
CA ALA A 67 3.98 4.66 14.82
C ALA A 67 5.11 5.70 14.76
N ALA A 68 4.94 6.77 13.98
CA ALA A 68 5.90 7.87 13.94
C ALA A 68 6.00 8.60 15.28
N GLY A 69 4.87 8.84 15.96
CA GLY A 69 4.82 9.40 17.31
C GLY A 69 5.57 8.54 18.34
N ALA A 70 5.33 7.22 18.31
CA ALA A 70 6.06 6.27 19.16
C ALA A 70 7.58 6.30 18.89
N MET A 71 7.99 6.32 17.61
CA MET A 71 9.41 6.46 17.26
C MET A 71 10.00 7.77 17.81
N ALA A 72 9.26 8.88 17.73
CA ALA A 72 9.72 10.17 18.25
C ALA A 72 9.86 10.14 19.76
N GLY A 73 8.90 9.54 20.49
CA GLY A 73 8.95 9.32 21.94
C GLY A 73 10.14 8.47 22.41
N LEU A 74 10.61 7.57 21.54
CA LEU A 74 11.84 6.79 21.76
C LEU A 74 13.12 7.51 21.31
N GLY A 75 13.09 8.83 21.10
CA GLY A 75 14.24 9.64 20.73
C GLY A 75 14.64 9.53 19.25
N ARG A 76 13.76 8.99 18.38
CA ARG A 76 14.00 8.81 16.94
C ARG A 76 13.22 9.82 16.09
N SER A 77 13.04 11.05 16.59
CA SER A 77 12.20 12.09 15.97
C SER A 77 12.57 12.39 14.53
N ARG A 78 13.87 12.46 14.20
CA ARG A 78 14.34 12.72 12.82
C ARG A 78 13.94 11.58 11.88
N GLN A 79 14.13 10.33 12.28
CA GLN A 79 13.77 9.15 11.50
C GLN A 79 12.24 9.06 11.33
N ALA A 80 11.49 9.32 12.40
CA ALA A 80 10.03 9.37 12.42
C ALA A 80 9.49 10.40 11.42
N THR A 81 9.97 11.65 11.49
CA THR A 81 9.57 12.72 10.58
C THR A 81 9.84 12.36 9.13
N ARG A 82 11.00 11.77 8.82
CA ARG A 82 11.36 11.39 7.45
C ARG A 82 10.46 10.27 6.92
N ALA A 83 10.21 9.25 7.73
CA ALA A 83 9.34 8.14 7.35
C ALA A 83 7.88 8.60 7.17
N PHE A 84 7.38 9.43 8.09
CA PHE A 84 6.04 9.98 8.00
C PHE A 84 5.87 10.93 6.80
N ALA A 85 6.86 11.78 6.51
CA ALA A 85 6.85 12.65 5.35
C ALA A 85 6.84 11.85 4.03
N ALA A 86 7.58 10.74 3.94
CA ALA A 86 7.52 9.85 2.79
C ALA A 86 6.14 9.20 2.61
N ALA A 87 5.50 8.78 3.70
CA ALA A 87 4.14 8.25 3.70
C ALA A 87 3.12 9.30 3.24
N GLY A 88 3.21 10.52 3.77
CA GLY A 88 2.36 11.65 3.38
C GLY A 88 2.52 12.03 1.91
N ALA A 89 3.76 12.11 1.41
CA ALA A 89 4.03 12.35 0.01
C ALA A 89 3.45 11.25 -0.89
N THR A 90 3.55 9.99 -0.46
CA THR A 90 2.95 8.86 -1.16
C THR A 90 1.43 8.95 -1.20
N TRP A 91 0.81 9.33 -0.08
CA TRP A 91 -0.63 9.54 -0.03
C TRP A 91 -1.08 10.66 -0.97
N LEU A 92 -0.40 11.81 -0.97
CA LEU A 92 -0.70 12.93 -1.86
C LEU A 92 -0.55 12.54 -3.34
N LEU A 93 0.53 11.84 -3.68
CA LEU A 93 0.73 11.28 -5.01
C LEU A 93 -0.42 10.37 -5.41
N GLY A 94 -0.82 9.45 -4.53
CA GLY A 94 -1.95 8.55 -4.74
C GLY A 94 -3.26 9.30 -4.98
N GLN A 95 -3.55 10.37 -4.22
CA GLN A 95 -4.73 11.21 -4.46
C GLN A 95 -4.68 11.92 -5.82
N GLY A 96 -3.48 12.35 -6.26
CA GLY A 96 -3.29 12.91 -7.60
C GLY A 96 -3.57 11.89 -8.70
N VAL A 97 -3.02 10.69 -8.57
CA VAL A 97 -3.22 9.60 -9.56
C VAL A 97 -4.68 9.15 -9.63
N LYS A 98 -5.37 9.06 -8.49
CA LYS A 98 -6.81 8.75 -8.44
C LYS A 98 -7.70 9.69 -9.26
N ARG A 99 -7.29 10.93 -9.46
CA ARG A 99 -8.02 11.89 -10.31
C ARG A 99 -7.85 11.63 -11.81
N LEU A 100 -6.86 10.82 -12.17
CA LEU A 100 -6.54 10.49 -13.57
C LEU A 100 -7.09 9.12 -13.99
N VAL A 101 -7.40 8.26 -13.02
CA VAL A 101 -7.86 6.88 -13.24
C VAL A 101 -9.18 6.67 -12.52
N ASP A 102 -10.27 6.69 -13.28
CA ASP A 102 -11.63 6.50 -12.76
C ASP A 102 -11.98 5.00 -12.76
N ARG A 103 -11.40 4.26 -11.80
CA ARG A 103 -11.72 2.86 -11.59
C ARG A 103 -12.78 2.73 -10.50
N PRO A 104 -13.96 2.12 -10.79
CA PRO A 104 -14.94 1.80 -9.77
C PRO A 104 -14.33 0.81 -8.76
N ARG A 105 -14.86 0.80 -7.55
CA ARG A 105 -14.48 -0.21 -6.54
C ARG A 105 -15.25 -1.51 -6.77
N PRO A 106 -14.75 -2.66 -6.25
CA PRO A 106 -15.42 -3.94 -6.43
C PRO A 106 -16.90 -3.91 -6.03
N TYR A 107 -17.24 -3.32 -4.91
CA TYR A 107 -18.63 -3.21 -4.45
C TYR A 107 -19.52 -2.26 -5.27
N ASP A 108 -18.93 -1.35 -6.06
CA ASP A 108 -19.66 -0.49 -7.01
C ASP A 108 -19.80 -1.18 -8.37
N ALA A 109 -18.79 -1.96 -8.77
CA ALA A 109 -18.76 -2.67 -10.05
C ALA A 109 -19.61 -3.95 -10.02
N ASP A 110 -19.57 -4.70 -8.94
CA ASP A 110 -20.33 -5.93 -8.70
C ASP A 110 -20.82 -5.99 -7.24
N PRO A 111 -21.94 -5.30 -6.93
CA PRO A 111 -22.50 -5.27 -5.57
C PRO A 111 -22.95 -6.64 -5.06
N GLU A 112 -23.42 -7.53 -5.94
CA GLU A 112 -23.93 -8.84 -5.57
C GLU A 112 -22.81 -9.86 -5.35
N GLY A 113 -21.75 -9.79 -6.16
CA GLY A 113 -20.58 -10.67 -6.06
C GLY A 113 -19.54 -10.22 -5.03
N THR A 114 -19.67 -9.00 -4.49
CA THR A 114 -18.68 -8.44 -3.56
C THR A 114 -19.15 -8.53 -2.09
N ARG A 115 -18.35 -9.20 -1.26
CA ARG A 115 -18.52 -9.21 0.18
C ARG A 115 -17.83 -7.97 0.80
N ALA A 116 -18.52 -6.83 0.80
CA ALA A 116 -18.03 -5.59 1.42
C ALA A 116 -18.19 -5.66 2.95
N MET A 117 -17.09 -5.61 3.70
CA MET A 117 -17.07 -5.85 5.15
C MET A 117 -16.80 -4.60 6.00
N ILE A 118 -16.47 -3.51 5.39
CA ILE A 118 -16.21 -2.22 6.06
C ILE A 118 -16.96 -1.11 5.33
N ALA A 119 -17.13 0.04 6.00
CA ALA A 119 -17.74 1.20 5.39
C ALA A 119 -17.01 1.56 4.07
N PRO A 120 -17.76 1.84 2.99
CA PRO A 120 -17.19 2.17 1.70
C PRO A 120 -16.25 3.37 1.78
N PRO A 121 -14.95 3.22 1.44
CA PRO A 121 -14.06 4.36 1.35
C PRO A 121 -14.46 5.26 0.18
N MET A 122 -14.34 6.58 0.35
CA MET A 122 -14.63 7.53 -0.73
C MET A 122 -13.62 7.48 -1.87
N GLY A 123 -14.08 7.84 -3.09
CA GLY A 123 -13.26 8.00 -4.30
C GLY A 123 -12.89 6.71 -4.98
N THR A 124 -12.18 6.84 -6.11
CA THR A 124 -11.84 5.75 -7.02
C THR A 124 -10.94 4.68 -6.39
N SER A 125 -10.95 3.47 -6.97
CA SER A 125 -10.26 2.31 -6.42
C SER A 125 -8.74 2.40 -6.56
N TRP A 126 -8.25 2.72 -7.76
CA TRP A 126 -6.83 2.61 -8.12
C TRP A 126 -6.05 3.93 -7.92
N PRO A 127 -4.82 3.89 -7.38
CA PRO A 127 -4.20 2.80 -6.61
C PRO A 127 -4.62 2.79 -5.13
N SER A 128 -4.46 1.66 -4.43
CA SER A 128 -4.80 1.57 -3.02
C SER A 128 -3.83 2.34 -2.14
N SER A 129 -4.36 3.27 -1.33
CA SER A 129 -3.56 4.14 -0.47
C SER A 129 -2.98 3.41 0.76
N HIS A 130 -3.67 2.40 1.32
CA HIS A 130 -3.24 1.70 2.54
C HIS A 130 -1.88 1.00 2.35
N PRO A 131 -1.72 0.07 1.39
CA PRO A 131 -0.42 -0.55 1.18
C PRO A 131 0.63 0.46 0.68
N ALA A 132 0.23 1.50 -0.05
CA ALA A 132 1.15 2.53 -0.53
C ALA A 132 1.80 3.30 0.63
N VAL A 133 0.99 3.84 1.54
CA VAL A 133 1.42 4.61 2.71
C VAL A 133 2.29 3.75 3.63
N LEU A 134 1.82 2.54 3.97
CA LEU A 134 2.56 1.65 4.85
C LEU A 134 3.89 1.22 4.25
N SER A 135 3.94 0.84 2.97
CA SER A 135 5.18 0.41 2.33
C SER A 135 6.21 1.54 2.22
N ALA A 136 5.77 2.78 1.99
CA ALA A 136 6.64 3.95 2.01
C ALA A 136 7.20 4.19 3.41
N PHE A 137 6.32 4.24 4.41
CA PHE A 137 6.71 4.45 5.81
C PHE A 137 7.72 3.41 6.30
N THR A 138 7.35 2.13 6.19
CA THR A 138 8.16 1.02 6.72
C THR A 138 9.50 0.89 6.01
N THR A 139 9.55 1.17 4.70
CA THR A 139 10.80 1.14 3.94
C THR A 139 11.75 2.26 4.37
N VAL A 140 11.23 3.49 4.54
CA VAL A 140 12.06 4.61 4.99
C VAL A 140 12.45 4.44 6.46
N ALA A 141 11.51 4.10 7.35
CA ALA A 141 11.78 3.86 8.76
C ALA A 141 12.85 2.75 8.95
N GLY A 142 12.67 1.60 8.30
CA GLY A 142 13.62 0.50 8.38
C GLY A 142 15.03 0.87 7.89
N ARG A 143 15.10 1.70 6.84
CA ARG A 143 16.38 2.24 6.35
C ARG A 143 17.02 3.21 7.32
N GLU A 144 16.28 4.18 7.81
CA GLU A 144 16.78 5.24 8.72
C GLU A 144 17.15 4.69 10.11
N LEU A 145 16.51 3.59 10.53
CA LEU A 145 16.82 2.88 11.78
C LEU A 145 17.91 1.81 11.63
N GLY A 146 18.43 1.59 10.43
CA GLY A 146 19.43 0.56 10.17
C GLY A 146 18.91 -0.88 10.34
N ALA A 147 17.63 -1.13 10.07
CA ALA A 147 17.01 -2.45 10.24
C ALA A 147 17.74 -3.52 9.42
N GLY A 148 18.00 -4.68 10.03
CA GLY A 148 18.58 -5.85 9.37
C GLY A 148 17.64 -6.49 8.34
N SER A 149 18.13 -7.46 7.58
CA SER A 149 17.38 -8.12 6.50
C SER A 149 16.08 -8.77 6.99
N ILE A 150 16.11 -9.46 8.13
CA ILE A 150 14.94 -10.13 8.73
C ILE A 150 13.85 -9.10 9.08
N ALA A 151 14.22 -8.00 9.76
CA ALA A 151 13.28 -6.95 10.12
C ALA A 151 12.67 -6.30 8.86
N ARG A 152 13.49 -6.04 7.84
CA ARG A 152 12.99 -5.51 6.55
C ARG A 152 12.06 -6.48 5.83
N ALA A 153 12.34 -7.77 5.89
CA ALA A 153 11.44 -8.79 5.35
C ALA A 153 10.11 -8.77 6.10
N GLY A 154 10.11 -8.76 7.44
CA GLY A 154 8.91 -8.65 8.26
C GLY A 154 8.06 -7.41 7.94
N LEU A 155 8.71 -6.24 7.79
CA LEU A 155 8.02 -4.99 7.38
C LEU A 155 7.42 -5.08 5.97
N THR A 156 8.08 -5.80 5.05
CA THR A 156 7.55 -6.05 3.71
C THR A 156 6.34 -6.97 3.76
N THR A 157 6.41 -8.06 4.55
CA THR A 157 5.29 -8.98 4.79
C THR A 157 4.09 -8.28 5.42
N LEU A 158 4.32 -7.37 6.38
CA LEU A 158 3.26 -6.55 6.95
C LEU A 158 2.55 -5.71 5.87
N GLY A 159 3.30 -5.07 4.98
CA GLY A 159 2.73 -4.32 3.86
C GLY A 159 1.91 -5.21 2.91
N ALA A 160 2.38 -6.43 2.63
CA ALA A 160 1.64 -7.41 1.84
C ALA A 160 0.37 -7.91 2.56
N ALA A 161 0.42 -8.10 3.87
CA ALA A 161 -0.74 -8.47 4.67
C ALA A 161 -1.82 -7.38 4.66
N VAL A 162 -1.43 -6.09 4.78
CA VAL A 162 -2.35 -4.96 4.61
C VAL A 162 -2.91 -4.91 3.19
N ALA A 163 -2.10 -5.16 2.17
CA ALA A 163 -2.59 -5.25 0.80
C ALA A 163 -3.66 -6.35 0.64
N ALA A 164 -3.38 -7.57 1.13
CA ALA A 164 -4.33 -8.68 1.10
C ALA A 164 -5.62 -8.37 1.88
N SER A 165 -5.52 -7.67 3.02
CA SER A 165 -6.68 -7.29 3.81
C SER A 165 -7.66 -6.40 3.05
N ARG A 166 -7.18 -5.52 2.16
CA ARG A 166 -8.05 -4.63 1.36
C ARG A 166 -8.86 -5.39 0.32
N VAL A 167 -8.28 -6.44 -0.27
CA VAL A 167 -8.98 -7.35 -1.18
C VAL A 167 -9.98 -8.19 -0.40
N TYR A 168 -9.54 -8.79 0.71
CA TYR A 168 -10.39 -9.61 1.57
C TYR A 168 -11.64 -8.87 2.05
N LEU A 169 -11.50 -7.60 2.41
CA LEU A 169 -12.60 -6.75 2.89
C LEU A 169 -13.48 -6.19 1.77
N GLY A 170 -13.20 -6.52 0.50
CA GLY A 170 -14.03 -6.17 -0.64
C GLY A 170 -13.94 -4.70 -1.10
N VAL A 171 -12.88 -3.98 -0.76
CA VAL A 171 -12.78 -2.54 -1.04
C VAL A 171 -11.77 -2.18 -2.11
N HIS A 172 -10.95 -3.14 -2.56
CA HIS A 172 -9.96 -2.99 -3.62
C HIS A 172 -9.74 -4.31 -4.37
N ASP A 173 -9.46 -4.21 -5.65
CA ASP A 173 -8.97 -5.33 -6.45
C ASP A 173 -7.49 -5.64 -6.16
N PRO A 174 -7.02 -6.86 -6.49
CA PRO A 174 -5.61 -7.25 -6.33
C PRO A 174 -4.62 -6.30 -7.00
N SER A 175 -4.90 -5.84 -8.21
CA SER A 175 -4.04 -4.91 -8.94
C SER A 175 -3.95 -3.53 -8.29
N ASP A 176 -5.04 -3.05 -7.64
CA ASP A 176 -5.02 -1.78 -6.89
C ASP A 176 -4.01 -1.81 -5.76
N VAL A 177 -4.02 -2.92 -5.01
CA VAL A 177 -3.16 -3.06 -3.83
C VAL A 177 -1.70 -3.33 -4.23
N ALA A 178 -1.48 -4.10 -5.30
CA ALA A 178 -0.14 -4.35 -5.85
C ALA A 178 0.48 -3.04 -6.37
N SER A 179 -0.27 -2.28 -7.19
CA SER A 179 0.17 -0.97 -7.69
C SER A 179 0.44 0.01 -6.54
N GLY A 180 -0.45 0.07 -5.55
CA GLY A 180 -0.26 0.90 -4.37
C GLY A 180 1.01 0.56 -3.60
N PHE A 181 1.23 -0.73 -3.31
CA PHE A 181 2.43 -1.20 -2.62
C PHE A 181 3.72 -0.83 -3.39
N LEU A 182 3.75 -1.06 -4.70
CA LEU A 182 4.87 -0.72 -5.57
C LEU A 182 5.10 0.80 -5.65
N MET A 183 4.04 1.60 -5.70
CA MET A 183 4.13 3.06 -5.66
C MET A 183 4.79 3.54 -4.36
N GLY A 184 4.41 2.99 -3.21
CA GLY A 184 5.06 3.30 -1.94
C GLY A 184 6.55 2.92 -1.93
N ARG A 185 6.90 1.78 -2.52
CA ARG A 185 8.32 1.34 -2.70
C ARG A 185 9.09 2.29 -3.64
N ALA A 186 8.46 2.79 -4.69
CA ALA A 186 9.04 3.76 -5.61
C ALA A 186 9.41 5.06 -4.90
N VAL A 187 8.45 5.65 -4.18
CA VAL A 187 8.67 6.87 -3.40
C VAL A 187 9.78 6.66 -2.36
N ALA A 188 9.73 5.56 -1.60
CA ALA A 188 10.74 5.26 -0.59
C ALA A 188 12.15 5.08 -1.17
N ALA A 189 12.28 4.49 -2.37
CA ALA A 189 13.57 4.31 -3.05
C ALA A 189 14.17 5.64 -3.49
N MET A 190 13.34 6.57 -3.96
CA MET A 190 13.75 7.92 -4.36
C MET A 190 13.87 8.89 -3.18
N TRP A 191 13.29 8.54 -2.01
CA TRP A 191 13.31 9.41 -0.84
C TRP A 191 14.75 9.69 -0.37
N PRO A 192 15.14 10.96 -0.19
CA PRO A 192 16.50 11.30 0.19
C PRO A 192 16.94 10.57 1.46
N ARG A 193 18.19 10.14 1.54
CA ARG A 193 18.74 9.55 2.76
C ARG A 193 19.03 10.62 3.80
N GLY A 194 18.82 10.32 5.08
CA GLY A 194 19.28 11.17 6.18
C GLY A 194 20.81 11.30 6.15
N ARG A 195 21.32 12.47 6.54
CA ARG A 195 22.76 12.59 6.84
C ARG A 195 23.04 11.73 8.07
N PRO A 196 24.14 10.97 8.09
CA PRO A 196 24.57 10.33 9.33
C PRO A 196 24.75 11.43 10.39
N GLY A 197 24.21 11.20 11.57
CA GLY A 197 24.40 12.08 12.74
C GLY A 197 25.72 11.83 13.38
#